data_eb5829ea9645b3c8b85f376d5eb0e41d
#
_entry.id   eb5829ea9645b3c8b85f376d5eb0e41d
#
_cell.length_a   1.000
_cell.length_b   1.000
_cell.length_c   1.000
_cell.angle_alpha   90.00
_cell.angle_beta   90.00
_cell.angle_gamma   90.00
#
_symmetry.space_group_name_H-M   'P 1'
#
loop_
_entity.id
_entity.type
_entity.pdbx_description
1 polymer ?
#
loop_
_entity_poly.entity_id
_entity_poly.type
_entity_poly.pdbx_seq_one_letter_code
_entity_poly.pdbx_strand_id
1 'polypeptide(L)'
;MKEAFDQLIADVKQKFVEICDSPKHTITHLPKNMPEAGIYLFSENRAPLYVGRTNNLRKRLQYHTRNNHNQATFAFLLARHETGKLKASYQPRGSRQDLLSDPAFRTAFDDARQRIRTMNVQWVAEADPIRQTILEVFTAFQTNAKYNDFDNH
;
A
#
# COMPACT_ATOMS: atom_id res chain seq x y z
N MET A 1 12.31 -19.90 -22.29
CA MET A 1 11.14 -19.09 -21.89
C MET A 1 10.47 -19.61 -20.62
N LYS A 2 10.10 -20.88 -20.56
CA LYS A 2 9.53 -21.47 -19.34
C LYS A 2 10.50 -21.37 -18.16
N GLU A 3 11.77 -21.65 -18.37
CA GLU A 3 12.81 -21.61 -17.34
C GLU A 3 13.00 -20.19 -16.77
N ALA A 4 12.96 -19.17 -17.65
CA ALA A 4 13.08 -17.79 -17.23
C ALA A 4 11.90 -17.36 -16.32
N PHE A 5 10.69 -17.79 -16.67
CA PHE A 5 9.51 -17.52 -15.86
C PHE A 5 9.55 -18.27 -14.53
N ASP A 6 9.96 -19.54 -14.56
CA ASP A 6 10.10 -20.34 -13.34
C ASP A 6 11.13 -19.71 -12.39
N GLN A 7 12.24 -19.20 -12.92
CA GLN A 7 13.24 -18.49 -12.11
C GLN A 7 12.67 -17.20 -11.53
N LEU A 8 11.91 -16.45 -12.33
CA LEU A 8 11.28 -15.22 -11.83
C LEU A 8 10.33 -15.53 -10.67
N ILE A 9 9.52 -16.58 -10.77
CA ILE A 9 8.60 -16.98 -9.71
C ILE A 9 9.39 -17.43 -8.47
N ALA A 10 10.49 -18.16 -8.63
CA ALA A 10 11.34 -18.56 -7.51
C ALA A 10 11.91 -17.35 -6.79
N ASP A 11 12.37 -16.34 -7.55
CA ASP A 11 12.90 -15.10 -6.98
C ASP A 11 11.81 -14.31 -6.23
N VAL A 12 10.61 -14.26 -6.79
CA VAL A 12 9.45 -13.60 -6.16
C VAL A 12 9.10 -14.28 -4.84
N LYS A 13 9.07 -15.60 -4.81
CA LYS A 13 8.81 -16.37 -3.57
C LYS A 13 9.86 -16.09 -2.51
N GLN A 14 11.13 -15.99 -2.90
CA GLN A 14 12.22 -15.67 -1.98
C GLN A 14 12.05 -14.25 -1.40
N LYS A 15 11.73 -13.28 -2.23
CA LYS A 15 11.47 -11.91 -1.77
C LYS A 15 10.27 -11.81 -0.85
N PHE A 16 9.25 -12.62 -1.08
CA PHE A 16 8.10 -12.72 -0.18
C PHE A 16 8.51 -13.19 1.22
N VAL A 17 9.36 -14.21 1.30
CA VAL A 17 9.90 -14.67 2.59
C VAL A 17 10.68 -13.53 3.25
N GLU A 18 11.51 -12.82 2.49
CA GLU A 18 12.30 -11.71 3.01
C GLU A 18 11.42 -10.60 3.60
N ILE A 19 10.34 -10.20 2.92
CA ILE A 19 9.47 -9.15 3.46
C ILE A 19 8.77 -9.61 4.73
N CYS A 20 8.30 -10.86 4.77
CA CYS A 20 7.63 -11.40 5.95
C CYS A 20 8.56 -11.48 7.17
N ASP A 21 9.85 -11.74 6.95
CA ASP A 21 10.86 -11.86 8.01
C ASP A 21 11.54 -10.52 8.34
N SER A 22 11.26 -9.47 7.56
CA SER A 22 11.91 -8.18 7.74
C SER A 22 11.42 -7.47 9.01
N PRO A 23 12.24 -6.56 9.56
CA PRO A 23 11.83 -5.80 10.75
C PRO A 23 10.60 -4.94 10.50
N LYS A 24 9.77 -4.81 11.52
CA LYS A 24 8.59 -3.94 11.50
C LYS A 24 8.97 -2.55 11.99
N HIS A 25 8.58 -1.54 11.21
CA HIS A 25 8.82 -0.13 11.54
C HIS A 25 7.48 0.61 11.51
N THR A 26 7.50 1.88 11.90
CA THR A 26 6.38 2.80 11.64
C THR A 26 6.87 3.91 10.72
N ILE A 27 5.95 4.60 10.06
CA ILE A 27 6.30 5.71 9.16
C ILE A 27 7.06 6.82 9.90
N THR A 28 6.75 7.02 11.17
CA THR A 28 7.37 8.06 12.00
C THR A 28 8.80 7.70 12.43
N HIS A 29 9.19 6.45 12.31
CA HIS A 29 10.51 5.94 12.75
C HIS A 29 11.14 5.07 11.66
N LEU A 30 11.26 5.59 10.45
CA LEU A 30 11.93 4.89 9.36
C LEU A 30 13.45 4.91 9.58
N PRO A 31 14.15 3.81 9.29
CA PRO A 31 15.59 3.77 9.46
C PRO A 31 16.30 4.70 8.47
N LYS A 32 17.53 5.09 8.80
CA LYS A 32 18.33 5.96 7.94
C LYS A 32 18.60 5.34 6.58
N ASN A 33 18.91 4.05 6.57
CA ASN A 33 19.23 3.32 5.33
C ASN A 33 18.03 2.49 4.90
N MET A 34 17.51 2.77 3.71
CA MET A 34 16.43 2.04 3.09
C MET A 34 16.75 1.78 1.62
N PRO A 35 16.31 0.66 1.05
CA PRO A 35 16.39 0.51 -0.40
C PRO A 35 15.57 1.59 -1.10
N GLU A 36 15.95 1.92 -2.32
CA GLU A 36 15.24 2.95 -3.08
C GLU A 36 13.90 2.44 -3.61
N ALA A 37 13.92 1.28 -4.29
CA ALA A 37 12.75 0.71 -4.94
C ALA A 37 12.38 -0.63 -4.32
N GLY A 38 11.09 -0.92 -4.28
CA GLY A 38 10.62 -2.20 -3.76
C GLY A 38 9.12 -2.24 -3.53
N ILE A 39 8.72 -3.23 -2.75
CA ILE A 39 7.33 -3.32 -2.28
C ILE A 39 7.30 -3.13 -0.77
N TYR A 40 6.14 -2.72 -0.28
CA TYR A 40 5.91 -2.51 1.15
C TYR A 40 4.58 -3.12 1.58
N LEU A 41 4.49 -3.46 2.86
CA LEU A 41 3.32 -4.09 3.46
C LEU A 41 2.98 -3.37 4.76
N PHE A 42 1.77 -2.83 4.83
CA PHE A 42 1.19 -2.31 6.07
C PHE A 42 0.41 -3.39 6.79
N SER A 43 0.62 -3.50 8.10
CA SER A 43 -0.10 -4.42 8.98
C SER A 43 -0.57 -3.70 10.24
N GLU A 44 -1.67 -4.18 10.82
CA GLU A 44 -2.20 -3.66 12.06
C GLU A 44 -2.67 -4.85 12.91
N ASN A 45 -2.18 -4.94 14.14
CA ASN A 45 -2.51 -6.06 15.04
C ASN A 45 -2.24 -7.44 14.38
N ARG A 46 -1.11 -7.56 13.66
CA ARG A 46 -0.68 -8.73 12.90
C ARG A 46 -1.52 -9.04 11.67
N ALA A 47 -2.52 -8.23 11.37
CA ALA A 47 -3.33 -8.41 10.16
C ALA A 47 -2.73 -7.63 9.00
N PRO A 48 -2.34 -8.29 7.90
CA PRO A 48 -1.91 -7.60 6.69
C PRO A 48 -3.06 -6.79 6.11
N LEU A 49 -2.81 -5.54 5.79
CA LEU A 49 -3.85 -4.64 5.33
C LEU A 49 -3.66 -4.15 3.90
N TYR A 50 -2.43 -3.82 3.52
CA TYR A 50 -2.21 -3.17 2.23
C TYR A 50 -0.76 -3.37 1.75
N VAL A 51 -0.62 -3.80 0.51
CA VAL A 51 0.66 -3.96 -0.18
C VAL A 51 0.73 -2.94 -1.31
N GLY A 52 1.87 -2.29 -1.45
CA GLY A 52 2.12 -1.37 -2.54
C GLY A 52 3.52 -1.54 -3.13
N ARG A 53 3.75 -0.93 -4.28
CA ARG A 53 5.07 -0.90 -4.93
C ARG A 53 5.47 0.53 -5.27
N THR A 54 6.78 0.79 -5.31
CA THR A 54 7.29 2.12 -5.58
C THR A 54 8.74 2.08 -6.02
N ASN A 55 9.16 3.10 -6.73
CA ASN A 55 10.57 3.33 -7.05
C ASN A 55 11.26 4.24 -6.02
N ASN A 56 10.53 4.72 -5.00
CA ASN A 56 11.10 5.49 -3.90
C ASN A 56 10.35 5.17 -2.60
N LEU A 57 10.82 4.15 -1.88
CA LEU A 57 10.17 3.64 -0.68
C LEU A 57 9.96 4.72 0.39
N ARG A 58 11.02 5.45 0.75
CA ARG A 58 10.92 6.47 1.80
C ARG A 58 9.86 7.51 1.48
N LYS A 59 9.93 8.06 0.28
CA LYS A 59 9.02 9.11 -0.16
C LYS A 59 7.57 8.60 -0.23
N ARG A 60 7.38 7.40 -0.79
CA ARG A 60 6.05 6.80 -0.92
C ARG A 60 5.41 6.53 0.44
N LEU A 61 6.17 5.98 1.38
CA LEU A 61 5.66 5.70 2.72
C LEU A 61 5.27 7.00 3.44
N GLN A 62 6.08 8.04 3.32
CA GLN A 62 5.75 9.34 3.90
C GLN A 62 4.49 9.95 3.27
N TYR A 63 4.28 9.74 1.98
CA TYR A 63 3.12 10.27 1.25
C TYR A 63 1.79 9.67 1.76
N HIS A 64 1.81 8.45 2.28
CA HIS A 64 0.59 7.79 2.79
C HIS A 64 -0.04 8.54 3.97
N THR A 65 0.70 9.39 4.65
CA THR A 65 0.17 10.17 5.77
C THR A 65 -0.01 11.66 5.47
N ARG A 66 0.28 12.10 4.24
CA ARG A 66 0.14 13.49 3.85
C ARG A 66 -1.32 13.88 3.63
N ASN A 67 -1.60 15.15 3.83
CA ASN A 67 -2.92 15.73 3.56
C ASN A 67 -3.09 16.02 2.07
N ASN A 68 -3.05 14.97 1.27
CA ASN A 68 -3.22 15.04 -0.17
C ASN A 68 -3.81 13.72 -0.66
N HIS A 69 -5.04 13.75 -1.15
CA HIS A 69 -5.77 12.54 -1.57
C HIS A 69 -5.12 11.80 -2.74
N ASN A 70 -4.32 12.49 -3.57
CA ASN A 70 -3.60 11.86 -4.68
C ASN A 70 -2.33 11.13 -4.19
N GLN A 71 -1.76 11.52 -3.06
CA GLN A 71 -0.57 10.92 -2.47
C GLN A 71 -0.92 9.89 -1.40
N ALA A 72 -1.89 10.19 -0.54
CA ALA A 72 -2.31 9.33 0.55
C ALA A 72 -3.42 8.35 0.08
N THR A 73 -3.08 7.50 -0.88
CA THR A 73 -4.07 6.62 -1.54
C THR A 73 -4.64 5.58 -0.60
N PHE A 74 -3.84 5.03 0.31
CA PHE A 74 -4.32 4.05 1.28
C PHE A 74 -5.26 4.71 2.29
N ALA A 75 -4.93 5.90 2.79
CA ALA A 75 -5.81 6.64 3.68
C ALA A 75 -7.15 6.95 3.02
N PHE A 76 -7.13 7.32 1.75
CA PHE A 76 -8.33 7.57 0.98
C PHE A 76 -9.19 6.31 0.85
N LEU A 77 -8.56 5.18 0.59
CA LEU A 77 -9.23 3.88 0.50
C LEU A 77 -9.87 3.48 1.83
N LEU A 78 -9.16 3.66 2.95
CA LEU A 78 -9.70 3.41 4.28
C LEU A 78 -10.92 4.29 4.56
N ALA A 79 -10.86 5.57 4.18
CA ALA A 79 -11.99 6.49 4.33
C ALA A 79 -13.20 6.05 3.51
N ARG A 80 -12.99 5.53 2.30
CA ARG A 80 -14.07 4.96 1.48
C ARG A 80 -14.74 3.79 2.17
N HIS A 81 -13.97 2.89 2.75
CA HIS A 81 -14.52 1.74 3.46
C HIS A 81 -15.26 2.18 4.72
N GLU A 82 -14.73 3.12 5.46
CA GLU A 82 -15.36 3.63 6.70
C GLU A 82 -16.69 4.33 6.41
N THR A 83 -16.78 5.07 5.32
CA THR A 83 -17.98 5.83 4.97
C THR A 83 -18.94 5.08 4.04
N GLY A 84 -18.58 3.89 3.57
CA GLY A 84 -19.36 3.13 2.61
C GLY A 84 -19.31 3.64 1.17
N LYS A 85 -18.47 4.64 0.87
CA LYS A 85 -18.34 5.24 -0.47
C LYS A 85 -17.22 4.55 -1.25
N LEU A 86 -17.43 3.26 -1.57
CA LEU A 86 -16.37 2.33 -2.03
C LEU A 86 -15.86 2.61 -3.44
N LYS A 87 -16.65 3.23 -4.33
CA LYS A 87 -16.25 3.45 -5.72
C LYS A 87 -16.26 4.92 -6.07
N ALA A 88 -15.25 5.33 -6.86
CA ALA A 88 -15.25 6.65 -7.46
C ALA A 88 -16.39 6.74 -8.46
N SER A 89 -17.12 7.86 -8.45
CA SER A 89 -18.12 8.17 -9.45
C SER A 89 -17.47 8.99 -10.56
N TYR A 90 -17.80 8.69 -11.80
CA TYR A 90 -17.47 9.55 -12.95
C TYR A 90 -18.38 10.78 -13.03
N GLN A 91 -19.39 10.84 -12.22
CA GLN A 91 -20.25 12.00 -12.06
C GLN A 91 -19.52 13.11 -11.30
N PRO A 92 -19.88 14.41 -11.48
CA PRO A 92 -19.30 15.49 -10.69
C PRO A 92 -19.42 15.26 -9.18
N ARG A 93 -20.45 14.56 -8.73
CA ARG A 93 -20.60 14.14 -7.34
C ARG A 93 -19.96 12.75 -7.15
N GLY A 94 -19.07 12.62 -6.16
CA GLY A 94 -18.41 11.35 -5.85
C GLY A 94 -16.99 11.27 -6.36
N SER A 95 -16.44 12.31 -7.01
CA SER A 95 -15.00 12.39 -7.30
C SER A 95 -14.21 12.47 -5.99
N ARG A 96 -12.90 12.21 -6.05
CA ARG A 96 -12.04 12.31 -4.86
C ARG A 96 -12.11 13.69 -4.21
N GLN A 97 -12.07 14.75 -5.03
CA GLN A 97 -12.15 16.11 -4.53
C GLN A 97 -13.52 16.41 -3.93
N ASP A 98 -14.58 15.95 -4.57
CA ASP A 98 -15.95 16.13 -4.10
C ASP A 98 -16.17 15.40 -2.75
N LEU A 99 -15.64 14.19 -2.60
CA LEU A 99 -15.70 13.43 -1.35
C LEU A 99 -15.00 14.17 -0.22
N LEU A 100 -13.83 14.76 -0.49
CA LEU A 100 -13.08 15.49 0.53
C LEU A 100 -13.74 16.79 0.97
N SER A 101 -14.68 17.33 0.18
CA SER A 101 -15.48 18.48 0.58
C SER A 101 -16.65 18.11 1.51
N ASP A 102 -16.98 16.82 1.62
CA ASP A 102 -17.93 16.32 2.60
C ASP A 102 -17.22 16.23 3.99
N PRO A 103 -17.72 16.93 5.02
CA PRO A 103 -17.07 16.92 6.31
C PRO A 103 -16.90 15.53 6.95
N ALA A 104 -17.87 14.64 6.79
CA ALA A 104 -17.78 13.29 7.33
C ALA A 104 -16.69 12.48 6.64
N PHE A 105 -16.58 12.57 5.31
CA PHE A 105 -15.51 11.91 4.56
C PHE A 105 -14.14 12.51 4.89
N ARG A 106 -14.06 13.82 5.00
CA ARG A 106 -12.83 14.51 5.37
C ARG A 106 -12.31 14.05 6.72
N THR A 107 -13.19 13.93 7.71
CA THR A 107 -12.83 13.41 9.03
C THR A 107 -12.34 11.98 8.94
N ALA A 108 -13.03 11.11 8.20
CA ALA A 108 -12.61 9.73 8.00
C ALA A 108 -11.23 9.64 7.31
N PHE A 109 -10.97 10.50 6.35
CA PHE A 109 -9.66 10.58 5.68
C PHE A 109 -8.54 11.01 6.65
N ASP A 110 -8.78 12.03 7.43
CA ASP A 110 -7.80 12.52 8.41
C ASP A 110 -7.54 11.47 9.50
N ASP A 111 -8.58 10.80 9.98
CA ASP A 111 -8.45 9.70 10.96
C ASP A 111 -7.66 8.53 10.37
N ALA A 112 -7.90 8.19 9.10
CA ALA A 112 -7.17 7.14 8.41
C ALA A 112 -5.67 7.48 8.30
N ARG A 113 -5.33 8.72 8.01
CA ARG A 113 -3.93 9.17 7.97
C ARG A 113 -3.24 8.99 9.32
N GLN A 114 -3.92 9.34 10.41
CA GLN A 114 -3.39 9.13 11.76
C GLN A 114 -3.25 7.65 12.09
N ARG A 115 -4.23 6.84 11.71
CA ARG A 115 -4.20 5.39 11.90
C ARG A 115 -3.00 4.75 11.18
N ILE A 116 -2.72 5.16 9.94
CA ILE A 116 -1.58 4.63 9.18
C ILE A 116 -0.25 4.94 9.86
N ARG A 117 -0.12 6.08 10.53
CA ARG A 117 1.10 6.44 11.27
C ARG A 117 1.45 5.45 12.36
N THR A 118 0.47 4.74 12.90
CA THR A 118 0.67 3.76 13.98
C THR A 118 0.83 2.32 13.47
N MET A 119 0.56 2.08 12.19
CA MET A 119 0.68 0.74 11.61
C MET A 119 2.13 0.29 11.49
N ASN A 120 2.32 -1.01 11.54
CA ASN A 120 3.60 -1.60 11.17
C ASN A 120 3.77 -1.57 9.66
N VAL A 121 4.99 -1.27 9.21
CA VAL A 121 5.36 -1.34 7.80
C VAL A 121 6.63 -2.15 7.64
N GLN A 122 6.63 -3.01 6.63
CA GLN A 122 7.73 -3.85 6.21
C GLN A 122 7.97 -3.63 4.73
N TRP A 123 9.17 -3.88 4.26
CA TRP A 123 9.50 -3.72 2.84
C TRP A 123 10.60 -4.67 2.43
N VAL A 124 10.75 -4.84 1.12
CA VAL A 124 11.85 -5.57 0.50
C VAL A 124 12.24 -4.86 -0.79
N ALA A 125 13.53 -4.84 -1.07
CA ALA A 125 14.07 -4.21 -2.28
C ALA A 125 13.67 -4.99 -3.53
N GLU A 126 13.25 -4.28 -4.55
CA GLU A 126 13.03 -4.80 -5.90
C GLU A 126 12.99 -3.64 -6.89
N ALA A 127 13.99 -3.57 -7.76
CA ALA A 127 14.11 -2.47 -8.73
C ALA A 127 13.47 -2.79 -10.09
N ASP A 128 13.33 -4.07 -10.43
CA ASP A 128 12.77 -4.48 -11.72
C ASP A 128 11.25 -4.27 -11.74
N PRO A 129 10.69 -3.53 -12.69
CA PRO A 129 9.26 -3.22 -12.70
C PRO A 129 8.35 -4.44 -12.82
N ILE A 130 8.76 -5.45 -13.60
CA ILE A 130 7.97 -6.66 -13.77
C ILE A 130 7.99 -7.48 -12.47
N ARG A 131 9.17 -7.67 -11.88
CA ARG A 131 9.30 -8.39 -10.62
C ARG A 131 8.55 -7.67 -9.48
N GLN A 132 8.62 -6.34 -9.43
CA GLN A 132 7.85 -5.54 -8.47
C GLN A 132 6.35 -5.81 -8.60
N THR A 133 5.84 -5.79 -9.82
CA THR A 133 4.41 -5.99 -10.08
C THR A 133 3.96 -7.38 -9.64
N ILE A 134 4.70 -8.41 -10.04
CA ILE A 134 4.36 -9.79 -9.67
C ILE A 134 4.51 -9.98 -8.16
N LEU A 135 5.53 -9.43 -7.55
CA LEU A 135 5.76 -9.52 -6.12
C LEU A 135 4.64 -8.83 -5.32
N GLU A 136 4.16 -7.68 -5.78
CA GLU A 136 3.03 -6.99 -5.15
C GLU A 136 1.79 -7.87 -5.16
N VAL A 137 1.42 -8.41 -6.33
CA VAL A 137 0.25 -9.27 -6.47
C VAL A 137 0.41 -10.55 -5.63
N PHE A 138 1.57 -11.18 -5.73
CA PHE A 138 1.86 -12.40 -4.97
C PHE A 138 1.77 -12.16 -3.47
N THR A 139 2.37 -11.07 -2.98
CA THR A 139 2.35 -10.75 -1.56
C THR A 139 0.94 -10.43 -1.08
N ALA A 140 0.18 -9.65 -1.84
CA ALA A 140 -1.20 -9.34 -1.49
C ALA A 140 -2.07 -10.61 -1.43
N PHE A 141 -1.88 -11.52 -2.38
CA PHE A 141 -2.60 -12.80 -2.42
C PHE A 141 -2.23 -13.69 -1.23
N GLN A 142 -0.94 -13.89 -1.00
CA GLN A 142 -0.46 -14.79 0.06
C GLN A 142 -0.80 -14.29 1.46
N THR A 143 -0.77 -12.97 1.67
CA THR A 143 -1.11 -12.38 2.97
C THR A 143 -2.60 -12.13 3.12
N ASN A 144 -3.36 -12.26 2.05
CA ASN A 144 -4.77 -11.91 2.01
C ASN A 144 -5.00 -10.47 2.51
N ALA A 145 -4.17 -9.54 2.04
CA ALA A 145 -4.19 -8.14 2.47
C ALA A 145 -5.59 -7.55 2.20
N LYS A 146 -6.20 -7.06 3.26
CA LYS A 146 -7.63 -6.73 3.30
C LYS A 146 -8.06 -5.66 2.29
N TYR A 147 -7.20 -4.68 2.04
CA TYR A 147 -7.56 -3.50 1.25
C TYR A 147 -6.95 -3.48 -0.15
N ASN A 148 -6.22 -4.51 -0.56
CA ASN A 148 -5.79 -4.61 -1.94
C ASN A 148 -6.96 -5.04 -2.81
N ASP A 149 -7.24 -4.24 -3.83
CA ASP A 149 -8.35 -4.47 -4.75
C ASP A 149 -7.79 -4.51 -6.17
N PHE A 150 -7.91 -5.66 -6.80
CA PHE A 150 -7.46 -5.89 -8.17
C PHE A 150 -8.62 -5.94 -9.16
N ASP A 151 -9.84 -5.61 -8.71
CA ASP A 151 -10.99 -5.55 -9.59
C ASP A 151 -10.79 -4.45 -10.63
N ASN A 152 -11.24 -4.76 -11.84
CA ASN A 152 -11.18 -3.81 -12.95
C ASN A 152 -12.41 -2.91 -12.92
N HIS A 153 -12.17 -1.63 -12.71
CA HIS A 153 -13.23 -0.64 -12.58
C HIS A 153 -13.41 0.17 -13.86
#